data_356ebddca4ec57ab4f6560680b963aab
#
_entry.id   356ebddca4ec57ab4f6560680b963aab
#
_cell.length_a   1.000
_cell.length_b   1.000
_cell.length_c   1.000
_cell.angle_alpha   90.00
_cell.angle_beta   90.00
_cell.angle_gamma   90.00
#
_symmetry.space_group_name_H-M   'P 1'
#
loop_
_entity.id
_entity.type
_entity.pdbx_description
1 polymer ?
#
loop_
_entity_poly.entity_id
_entity_poly.type
_entity_poly.pdbx_seq_one_letter_code
_entity_poly.pdbx_strand_id
1 'polypeptide(L)'
;MQTFQGLAVSDGLTVGPVVRIDRGAAGLHRIVCDPFRERALYDVAVVLAKDELRRLKQHACGQDADILMVQIALLEDESFTNEIGDYIAAGAGSAAAVERAEQIFAGRLKNVDDDYIRERSV
;
A
#
# COMPACT_ATOMS: atom_id res chain seq x y z
N MET A 1 -33.27 -1.49 13.57
CA MET A 1 -32.66 -1.45 12.23
C MET A 1 -31.74 -0.25 12.15
N GLN A 2 -30.48 -0.46 11.84
CA GLN A 2 -29.51 0.61 11.68
C GLN A 2 -29.36 0.95 10.19
N THR A 3 -29.34 2.25 9.90
CA THR A 3 -29.16 2.77 8.53
C THR A 3 -27.90 3.64 8.49
N PHE A 4 -27.03 3.38 7.52
CA PHE A 4 -25.81 4.16 7.31
C PHE A 4 -25.88 4.85 5.96
N GLN A 5 -25.41 6.10 5.91
CA GLN A 5 -25.21 6.83 4.66
C GLN A 5 -23.76 6.65 4.17
N GLY A 6 -23.62 6.44 2.88
CA GLY A 6 -22.32 6.29 2.22
C GLY A 6 -22.32 6.97 0.86
N LEU A 7 -21.15 6.97 0.22
CA LEU A 7 -20.98 7.47 -1.15
C LEU A 7 -21.17 6.32 -2.15
N ALA A 8 -22.10 6.48 -3.08
CA ALA A 8 -22.29 5.52 -4.16
C ALA A 8 -21.19 5.68 -5.22
N VAL A 9 -20.43 4.62 -5.48
CA VAL A 9 -19.39 4.54 -6.53
C VAL A 9 -19.86 3.79 -7.76
N SER A 10 -20.96 3.06 -7.65
CA SER A 10 -21.63 2.36 -8.75
C SER A 10 -23.13 2.31 -8.50
N ASP A 11 -23.92 2.26 -9.59
CA ASP A 11 -25.36 2.10 -9.48
C ASP A 11 -25.74 0.66 -9.16
N GLY A 12 -26.75 0.50 -8.34
CA GLY A 12 -27.33 -0.82 -8.04
C GLY A 12 -27.79 -0.97 -6.61
N LEU A 13 -28.49 -2.05 -6.37
CA LEU A 13 -28.94 -2.50 -5.07
C LEU A 13 -28.50 -3.95 -4.87
N THR A 14 -27.90 -4.23 -3.71
CA THR A 14 -27.50 -5.58 -3.35
C THR A 14 -27.88 -5.87 -1.88
N VAL A 15 -28.14 -7.13 -1.60
CA VAL A 15 -28.37 -7.62 -0.23
C VAL A 15 -27.38 -8.75 0.03
N GLY A 16 -26.62 -8.63 1.09
CA GLY A 16 -25.61 -9.63 1.45
C GLY A 16 -25.00 -9.39 2.83
N PRO A 17 -24.12 -10.28 3.28
CA PRO A 17 -23.40 -10.09 4.52
C PRO A 17 -22.47 -8.88 4.43
N VAL A 18 -22.39 -8.11 5.52
CA VAL A 18 -21.47 -7.00 5.63
C VAL A 18 -20.09 -7.51 6.04
N VAL A 19 -19.07 -7.18 5.24
CA VAL A 19 -17.67 -7.40 5.58
C VAL A 19 -17.04 -6.05 5.86
N ARG A 20 -16.50 -5.88 7.07
CA ARG A 20 -15.74 -4.70 7.44
C ARG A 20 -14.27 -4.89 7.07
N ILE A 21 -13.73 -3.95 6.32
CA ILE A 21 -12.31 -3.90 5.99
C ILE A 21 -11.67 -2.84 6.88
N ASP A 22 -10.90 -3.28 7.86
CA ASP A 22 -10.09 -2.38 8.68
C ASP A 22 -8.71 -2.20 8.04
N ARG A 23 -8.40 -0.97 7.65
CA ARG A 23 -7.08 -0.60 7.15
C ARG A 23 -6.26 -0.08 8.33
N GLY A 24 -5.36 -0.88 8.80
CA GLY A 24 -4.41 -0.48 9.82
C GLY A 24 -4.04 -1.62 10.75
N ALA A 25 -2.77 -1.80 10.96
CA ALA A 25 -2.22 -2.68 11.98
C ALA A 25 -2.22 -1.95 13.34
N ALA A 26 -3.39 -1.45 13.76
CA ALA A 26 -3.52 -0.76 15.04
C ALA A 26 -3.11 -1.69 16.18
N GLY A 27 -1.97 -1.42 16.79
CA GLY A 27 -1.49 -2.14 17.96
C GLY A 27 -0.15 -2.86 17.81
N LEU A 28 0.42 -2.97 16.61
CA LEU A 28 1.73 -3.60 16.39
C LEU A 28 2.92 -2.68 16.66
N HIS A 29 2.70 -1.42 17.01
CA HIS A 29 3.74 -0.39 17.13
C HIS A 29 4.63 -0.47 18.36
N ARG A 30 4.40 -1.39 19.29
CA ARG A 30 5.12 -1.45 20.57
C ARG A 30 5.97 -2.69 20.77
N ILE A 31 5.97 -3.62 19.84
CA ILE A 31 6.76 -4.85 19.96
C ILE A 31 8.06 -4.67 19.20
N VAL A 32 9.17 -4.73 19.91
CA VAL A 32 10.49 -4.84 19.25
C VAL A 32 10.57 -6.22 18.63
N CYS A 33 10.67 -6.27 17.33
CA CYS A 33 10.74 -7.49 16.57
C CYS A 33 12.20 -7.85 16.25
N ASP A 34 12.47 -9.13 16.03
CA ASP A 34 13.76 -9.58 15.52
C ASP A 34 13.96 -9.10 14.08
N PRO A 35 14.92 -8.20 13.79
CA PRO A 35 15.10 -7.64 12.46
C PRO A 35 15.39 -8.68 11.38
N PHE A 36 16.12 -9.73 11.72
CA PHE A 36 16.46 -10.80 10.78
C PHE A 36 15.21 -11.56 10.33
N ARG A 37 14.36 -11.92 11.27
CA ARG A 37 13.08 -12.59 11.00
C ARG A 37 12.12 -11.71 10.22
N GLU A 38 11.98 -10.46 10.62
CA GLU A 38 11.09 -9.50 9.95
C GLU A 38 11.55 -9.19 8.53
N ARG A 39 12.85 -9.11 8.30
CA ARG A 39 13.39 -8.95 6.95
C ARG A 39 13.07 -10.15 6.06
N ALA A 40 13.23 -11.37 6.57
CA ALA A 40 12.88 -12.58 5.84
C ALA A 40 11.38 -12.64 5.50
N LEU A 41 10.50 -12.25 6.43
CA LEU A 41 9.06 -12.15 6.20
C LEU A 41 8.73 -11.13 5.11
N TYR A 42 9.36 -9.97 5.15
CA TYR A 42 9.20 -8.94 4.13
C TYR A 42 9.62 -9.43 2.75
N ASP A 43 10.79 -10.04 2.63
CA ASP A 43 11.31 -10.53 1.35
C ASP A 43 10.38 -11.58 0.73
N VAL A 44 9.86 -12.50 1.53
CA VAL A 44 8.86 -13.49 1.08
C VAL A 44 7.57 -12.82 0.65
N ALA A 45 7.08 -11.87 1.43
CA ALA A 45 5.84 -11.14 1.12
C ALA A 45 5.95 -10.36 -0.20
N VAL A 46 7.09 -9.73 -0.48
CA VAL A 46 7.36 -9.02 -1.74
C VAL A 46 7.32 -9.98 -2.94
N VAL A 47 7.93 -11.14 -2.83
CA VAL A 47 7.90 -12.16 -3.90
C VAL A 47 6.46 -12.58 -4.19
N LEU A 48 5.70 -12.93 -3.16
CA LEU A 48 4.30 -13.33 -3.30
C LEU A 48 3.42 -12.21 -3.88
N ALA A 49 3.60 -10.98 -3.43
CA ALA A 49 2.86 -9.83 -3.92
C ALA A 49 3.16 -9.56 -5.41
N LYS A 50 4.42 -9.61 -5.81
CA LYS A 50 4.80 -9.43 -7.22
C LYS A 50 4.23 -10.54 -8.12
N ASP A 51 4.25 -11.77 -7.67
CA ASP A 51 3.68 -12.89 -8.43
C ASP A 51 2.17 -12.74 -8.59
N GLU A 52 1.47 -12.32 -7.54
CA GLU A 52 0.03 -12.05 -7.62
C GLU A 52 -0.29 -10.88 -8.56
N LEU A 53 0.45 -9.77 -8.46
CA LEU A 53 0.27 -8.62 -9.36
C LEU A 53 0.55 -8.97 -10.82
N ARG A 54 1.57 -9.79 -11.11
CA ARG A 54 1.86 -10.27 -12.45
C ARG A 54 0.74 -11.16 -12.98
N ARG A 55 0.19 -12.02 -12.13
CA ARG A 55 -0.95 -12.87 -12.48
C ARG A 55 -2.18 -12.04 -12.82
N LEU A 56 -2.52 -11.06 -12.01
CA LEU A 56 -3.63 -10.12 -12.26
C LEU A 56 -3.42 -9.34 -13.56
N LYS A 57 -2.20 -8.90 -13.82
CA LYS A 57 -1.84 -8.17 -15.04
C LYS A 57 -2.09 -8.98 -16.31
N GLN A 58 -1.92 -10.30 -16.28
CA GLN A 58 -2.19 -11.16 -17.46
C GLN A 58 -3.66 -11.10 -17.92
N HIS A 59 -4.57 -10.78 -17.01
CA HIS A 59 -6.00 -10.68 -17.26
C HIS A 59 -6.51 -9.25 -17.36
N ALA A 60 -5.67 -8.26 -17.09
CA ALA A 60 -6.00 -6.85 -17.12
C ALA A 60 -5.70 -6.23 -18.50
N CYS A 61 -6.48 -5.22 -18.88
CA CYS A 61 -6.32 -4.48 -20.12
C CYS A 61 -6.31 -2.98 -19.87
N GLY A 62 -5.62 -2.22 -20.74
CA GLY A 62 -5.64 -0.77 -20.71
C GLY A 62 -5.16 -0.19 -19.37
N GLN A 63 -5.93 0.73 -18.82
CA GLN A 63 -5.58 1.47 -17.61
C GLN A 63 -5.35 0.56 -16.39
N ASP A 64 -6.09 -0.52 -16.26
CA ASP A 64 -5.92 -1.46 -15.15
C ASP A 64 -4.56 -2.16 -15.19
N ALA A 65 -4.11 -2.53 -16.40
CA ALA A 65 -2.77 -3.09 -16.59
C ALA A 65 -1.66 -2.08 -16.24
N ASP A 66 -1.85 -0.82 -16.58
CA ASP A 66 -0.90 0.26 -16.26
C ASP A 66 -0.79 0.50 -14.74
N ILE A 67 -1.90 0.48 -14.03
CA ILE A 67 -1.92 0.60 -12.56
C ILE A 67 -1.14 -0.56 -11.91
N LEU A 68 -1.36 -1.79 -12.38
CA LEU A 68 -0.66 -2.96 -11.86
C LEU A 68 0.85 -2.89 -12.15
N MET A 69 1.25 -2.35 -13.30
CA MET A 69 2.66 -2.12 -13.63
C MET A 69 3.31 -1.13 -12.65
N VAL A 70 2.63 -0.04 -12.32
CA VAL A 70 3.12 0.95 -11.36
C VAL A 70 3.28 0.33 -9.97
N GLN A 71 2.34 -0.51 -9.54
CA GLN A 71 2.44 -1.21 -8.26
C GLN A 71 3.62 -2.18 -8.21
N ILE A 72 3.88 -2.92 -9.29
CA ILE A 72 5.06 -3.80 -9.39
C ILE A 72 6.35 -2.98 -9.34
N ALA A 73 6.41 -1.86 -10.08
CA ALA A 73 7.56 -0.97 -10.09
C ALA A 73 7.86 -0.39 -8.70
N LEU A 74 6.82 -0.05 -7.91
CA LEU A 74 6.98 0.42 -6.54
C LEU A 74 7.62 -0.65 -5.63
N LEU A 75 7.21 -1.91 -5.78
CA LEU A 75 7.80 -3.01 -5.01
C LEU A 75 9.27 -3.29 -5.40
N GLU A 76 9.71 -2.82 -6.56
CA GLU A 76 11.08 -2.95 -7.07
C GLU A 76 11.91 -1.66 -6.86
N ASP A 77 11.29 -0.59 -6.39
CA ASP A 77 11.96 0.69 -6.16
C ASP A 77 12.92 0.60 -4.96
N GLU A 78 14.19 0.92 -5.20
CA GLU A 78 15.22 0.84 -4.17
C GLU A 78 15.00 1.83 -3.02
N SER A 79 14.49 3.01 -3.31
CA SER A 79 14.23 4.01 -2.26
C SER A 79 13.13 3.52 -1.31
N PHE A 80 12.08 2.92 -1.86
CA PHE A 80 10.98 2.36 -1.08
C PHE A 80 11.44 1.15 -0.25
N THR A 81 12.16 0.22 -0.87
CA THR A 81 12.65 -0.99 -0.18
C THR A 81 13.71 -0.70 0.86
N ASN A 82 14.59 0.29 0.62
CA ASN A 82 15.58 0.73 1.61
C ASN A 82 14.93 1.41 2.81
N GLU A 83 13.94 2.26 2.61
CA GLU A 83 13.17 2.88 3.70
C GLU A 83 12.53 1.82 4.60
N ILE A 84 11.91 0.80 4.02
CA ILE A 84 11.32 -0.32 4.77
C ILE A 84 12.42 -1.09 5.51
N GLY A 85 13.54 -1.37 4.86
CA GLY A 85 14.68 -2.05 5.46
C GLY A 85 15.24 -1.32 6.66
N ASP A 86 15.32 -0.01 6.61
CA ASP A 86 15.81 0.83 7.71
C ASP A 86 14.87 0.76 8.94
N TYR A 87 13.55 0.78 8.73
CA TYR A 87 12.60 0.60 9.83
C TYR A 87 12.67 -0.80 10.45
N ILE A 88 12.82 -1.83 9.64
CA ILE A 88 12.99 -3.20 10.13
C ILE A 88 14.28 -3.32 10.94
N ALA A 89 15.39 -2.75 10.46
CA ALA A 89 16.66 -2.74 11.18
C ALA A 89 16.58 -1.99 12.52
N ALA A 90 15.72 -1.00 12.62
CA ALA A 90 15.44 -0.25 13.86
C ALA A 90 14.51 -1.00 14.83
N GLY A 91 14.02 -2.20 14.48
CA GLY A 91 13.20 -3.05 15.34
C GLY A 91 11.69 -3.00 15.05
N ALA A 92 11.27 -2.38 13.96
CA ALA A 92 9.87 -2.40 13.53
C ALA A 92 9.47 -3.76 12.95
N GLY A 93 8.22 -4.16 13.15
CA GLY A 93 7.64 -5.27 12.42
C GLY A 93 7.53 -4.96 10.92
N SER A 94 7.61 -5.97 10.07
CA SER A 94 7.57 -5.80 8.61
C SER A 94 6.31 -5.07 8.12
N ALA A 95 5.13 -5.41 8.66
CA ALA A 95 3.88 -4.76 8.31
C ALA A 95 3.87 -3.26 8.69
N ALA A 96 4.32 -2.92 9.90
CA ALA A 96 4.41 -1.54 10.36
C ALA A 96 5.45 -0.73 9.55
N ALA A 97 6.55 -1.35 9.15
CA ALA A 97 7.56 -0.73 8.31
C ALA A 97 7.03 -0.36 6.91
N VAL A 98 6.25 -1.26 6.29
CA VAL A 98 5.60 -1.00 5.00
C VAL A 98 4.58 0.12 5.11
N GLU A 99 3.71 0.10 6.12
CA GLU A 99 2.71 1.14 6.35
C GLU A 99 3.35 2.52 6.52
N ARG A 100 4.44 2.59 7.28
CA ARG A 100 5.16 3.85 7.49
C ARG A 100 5.85 4.36 6.22
N ALA A 101 6.45 3.49 5.45
CA ALA A 101 7.05 3.86 4.16
C ALA A 101 5.98 4.36 3.18
N GLU A 102 4.82 3.69 3.12
CA GLU A 102 3.68 4.11 2.30
C GLU A 102 3.23 5.53 2.65
N GLN A 103 3.08 5.84 3.93
CA GLN A 103 2.66 7.18 4.38
C GLN A 103 3.66 8.27 3.95
N ILE A 104 4.96 8.00 4.04
CA ILE A 104 6.00 8.96 3.64
C ILE A 104 5.99 9.16 2.13
N PHE A 105 5.91 8.10 1.35
CA PHE A 105 5.87 8.18 -0.12
C PHE A 105 4.60 8.84 -0.62
N ALA A 106 3.45 8.54 -0.04
CA ALA A 106 2.19 9.21 -0.36
C ALA A 106 2.24 10.72 -0.04
N GLY A 107 2.89 11.10 1.08
CA GLY A 107 3.11 12.50 1.43
C GLY A 107 4.01 13.22 0.44
N ARG A 108 5.08 12.58 -0.03
CA ARG A 108 5.97 13.15 -1.07
C ARG A 108 5.24 13.36 -2.40
N LEU A 109 4.41 12.41 -2.82
CA LEU A 109 3.61 12.53 -4.05
C LEU A 109 2.61 13.69 -3.99
N LYS A 110 1.92 13.86 -2.86
CA LYS A 110 1.02 15.01 -2.66
C LYS A 110 1.73 16.35 -2.80
N ASN A 111 2.93 16.46 -2.24
CA ASN A 111 3.71 17.71 -2.34
C ASN A 111 4.14 18.01 -3.77
N VAL A 112 4.46 16.99 -4.57
CA VAL A 112 4.81 17.16 -5.99
C VAL A 112 3.61 17.64 -6.80
N ASP A 113 2.42 17.09 -6.55
CA ASP A 113 1.21 17.52 -7.23
C ASP A 113 0.83 18.97 -6.86
N ASP A 114 1.00 19.37 -5.60
CA ASP A 114 0.76 20.74 -5.16
C ASP A 114 1.74 21.75 -5.80
N ASP A 115 3.01 21.40 -5.95
CA ASP A 115 4.01 22.23 -6.62
C ASP A 115 3.72 22.39 -8.12
N TYR A 116 3.29 21.30 -8.78
CA TYR A 116 2.89 21.32 -10.19
C TYR A 116 1.65 22.18 -10.45
N ILE A 117 0.68 22.15 -9.54
CA ILE A 117 -0.51 22.99 -9.59
C ILE A 117 -0.15 24.46 -9.31
N ARG A 118 0.77 24.71 -8.38
CA ARG A 118 1.26 26.06 -8.08
C ARG A 118 1.98 26.72 -9.26
N GLU A 119 2.84 25.99 -9.98
CA GLU A 119 3.55 26.51 -11.15
C GLU A 119 2.60 26.85 -12.30
N ARG A 120 1.44 26.20 -12.40
CA ARG A 120 0.44 26.46 -13.43
C ARG A 120 -0.57 27.56 -13.09
N SER A 121 -0.64 27.99 -11.83
CA SER A 121 -1.57 29.03 -11.36
C SER A 121 -1.00 30.46 -11.38
N VAL A 122 0.18 30.63 -11.96
CA VAL A 122 0.83 31.93 -12.16
C VAL A 122 0.54 32.48 -13.56
#